data_ef478974aae9e18a1281913bce5c97c5
#
_entry.id   ef478974aae9e18a1281913bce5c97c5
#
_cell.length_a   1.000
_cell.length_b   1.000
_cell.length_c   1.000
_cell.angle_alpha   90.00
_cell.angle_beta   90.00
_cell.angle_gamma   90.00
#
_symmetry.space_group_name_H-M   'P 1'
#
loop_
_entity.id
_entity.type
_entity.pdbx_description
1 polymer ?
#
loop_
_entity_poly.entity_id
_entity_poly.type
_entity_poly.pdbx_seq_one_letter_code
_entity_poly.pdbx_strand_id
1 'polypeptide(L)'
;MAIGKIVKSDSHINYVCQIFGPHETDIQPVPAEYAFGRFVRIAVRPQSQDGADDLYDEVLGQRQPVSYAVGVIYNTILQNPAFGVLGPRLSNEMQVELFSPDYVTERAILTYIMVLGMMEVQPLAGGQLEVLSVMHGIPLLSLSLDSEVETMDDEMVRQFHYFRDPAGGVGTQEPYLHMGYIPHIIAQHSSLLPMVTLRIIDQLERLFPQHLALLSIVKRNFAWHLKVETTG
;
A
#
# COMPACT_ATOMS: atom_id res chain seq x y z
N MET A 1 11.11 -2.10 -1.20
CA MET A 1 11.64 -2.29 0.16
C MET A 1 10.49 -2.63 1.07
N ALA A 2 10.62 -3.69 1.87
CA ALA A 2 9.63 -4.07 2.87
C ALA A 2 9.66 -3.07 4.04
N ILE A 3 8.47 -2.60 4.45
CA ILE A 3 8.34 -1.60 5.52
C ILE A 3 7.65 -2.15 6.77
N GLY A 4 6.96 -3.29 6.65
CA GLY A 4 6.20 -3.87 7.75
C GLY A 4 5.42 -5.08 7.31
N LYS A 5 4.51 -5.53 8.16
CA LYS A 5 3.64 -6.69 7.93
C LYS A 5 2.20 -6.39 8.32
N ILE A 6 1.25 -7.06 7.68
CA ILE A 6 -0.16 -6.97 8.01
C ILE A 6 -0.41 -7.68 9.34
N VAL A 7 -0.98 -6.95 10.30
CA VAL A 7 -1.28 -7.47 11.65
C VAL A 7 -2.78 -7.54 11.94
N LYS A 8 -3.61 -6.83 11.16
CA LYS A 8 -5.05 -6.77 11.35
C LYS A 8 -5.75 -6.32 10.08
N SER A 9 -7.03 -6.67 9.92
CA SER A 9 -7.93 -6.04 8.96
C SER A 9 -9.18 -5.52 9.68
N ASP A 10 -9.68 -4.37 9.27
CA ASP A 10 -10.95 -3.80 9.74
C ASP A 10 -12.08 -4.08 8.72
N SER A 11 -11.72 -4.35 7.48
CA SER A 11 -12.62 -4.76 6.40
C SER A 11 -11.83 -5.47 5.29
N HIS A 12 -12.53 -5.92 4.24
CA HIS A 12 -11.92 -6.54 3.07
C HIS A 12 -10.89 -5.67 2.33
N ILE A 13 -10.96 -4.36 2.49
CA ILE A 13 -10.07 -3.39 1.82
C ILE A 13 -9.24 -2.54 2.79
N ASN A 14 -9.54 -2.59 4.09
CA ASN A 14 -8.82 -1.80 5.10
C ASN A 14 -7.98 -2.72 5.98
N TYR A 15 -6.69 -2.53 5.91
CA TYR A 15 -5.69 -3.33 6.62
C TYR A 15 -4.82 -2.46 7.52
N VAL A 16 -4.32 -3.04 8.59
CA VAL A 16 -3.36 -2.42 9.50
C VAL A 16 -2.02 -3.12 9.33
N CYS A 17 -1.02 -2.34 9.01
CA CYS A 17 0.37 -2.78 8.91
C CYS A 17 1.15 -2.28 10.12
N GLN A 18 1.86 -3.17 10.78
CA GLN A 18 2.88 -2.82 11.76
C GLN A 18 4.20 -2.57 11.03
N ILE A 19 4.74 -1.38 11.20
CA ILE A 19 6.05 -1.01 10.65
C ILE A 19 7.15 -1.76 11.40
N PHE A 20 8.13 -2.28 10.69
CA PHE A 20 9.25 -3.02 11.28
C PHE A 20 10.04 -2.17 12.26
N GLY A 21 10.26 -2.73 13.44
CA GLY A 21 11.09 -2.15 14.47
C GLY A 21 12.60 -2.43 14.26
N PRO A 22 13.46 -1.92 15.17
CA PRO A 22 14.92 -1.98 15.03
C PRO A 22 15.52 -3.39 14.97
N HIS A 23 14.79 -4.41 15.42
CA HIS A 23 15.28 -5.80 15.51
C HIS A 23 14.56 -6.75 14.52
N GLU A 24 13.66 -6.23 13.68
CA GLU A 24 12.88 -7.04 12.76
C GLU A 24 13.44 -7.00 11.33
N THR A 25 14.34 -6.04 11.03
CA THR A 25 14.94 -5.86 9.70
C THR A 25 16.34 -5.25 9.81
N ASP A 26 17.23 -5.56 8.86
CA ASP A 26 18.57 -4.98 8.77
C ASP A 26 18.54 -3.47 8.45
N ILE A 27 17.55 -3.03 7.69
CA ILE A 27 17.37 -1.63 7.30
C ILE A 27 16.00 -1.16 7.80
N GLN A 28 16.02 -0.35 8.85
CA GLN A 28 14.81 0.18 9.44
C GLN A 28 14.12 1.16 8.48
N PRO A 29 12.79 1.02 8.27
CA PRO A 29 12.04 1.94 7.44
C PRO A 29 12.07 3.37 8.00
N VAL A 30 12.34 4.35 7.12
CA VAL A 30 12.29 5.77 7.51
C VAL A 30 10.87 6.34 7.35
N PRO A 31 10.49 7.42 8.09
CA PRO A 31 9.14 7.97 8.04
C PRO A 31 8.62 8.35 6.65
N ALA A 32 9.52 8.65 5.70
CA ALA A 32 9.15 8.94 4.32
C ALA A 32 8.60 7.72 3.57
N GLU A 33 8.95 6.50 3.99
CA GLU A 33 8.54 5.25 3.32
C GLU A 33 7.15 4.80 3.73
N TYR A 34 6.68 5.21 4.91
CA TYR A 34 5.31 4.98 5.36
C TYR A 34 4.49 6.26 5.55
N ALA A 35 4.84 7.29 4.78
CA ALA A 35 4.17 8.58 4.82
C ALA A 35 2.73 8.50 4.30
N PHE A 36 1.89 9.44 4.74
CA PHE A 36 0.52 9.63 4.27
C PHE A 36 0.46 9.80 2.74
N GLY A 37 -0.34 8.98 2.08
CA GLY A 37 -0.47 8.95 0.62
C GLY A 37 0.61 8.13 -0.09
N ARG A 38 1.46 7.39 0.63
CA ARG A 38 2.43 6.50 0.02
C ARG A 38 1.74 5.26 -0.55
N PHE A 39 2.04 4.92 -1.82
CA PHE A 39 1.61 3.66 -2.42
C PHE A 39 2.46 2.51 -1.90
N VAL A 40 1.77 1.40 -1.63
CA VAL A 40 2.36 0.15 -1.17
C VAL A 40 1.80 -1.01 -1.96
N ARG A 41 2.58 -2.10 -2.03
CA ARG A 41 2.14 -3.38 -2.56
C ARG A 41 2.29 -4.47 -1.51
N ILE A 42 1.43 -5.45 -1.58
CA ILE A 42 1.38 -6.58 -0.65
C ILE A 42 1.20 -7.85 -1.47
N ALA A 43 2.14 -8.78 -1.38
CA ALA A 43 2.06 -10.03 -2.13
C ALA A 43 0.84 -10.84 -1.67
N VAL A 44 -0.02 -11.20 -2.61
CA VAL A 44 -1.12 -12.14 -2.39
C VAL A 44 -0.59 -13.52 -2.75
N ARG A 45 -0.21 -14.29 -1.75
CA ARG A 45 0.21 -15.68 -1.97
C ARG A 45 -1.04 -16.52 -2.21
N PRO A 46 -1.14 -17.26 -3.31
CA PRO A 46 -2.11 -18.34 -3.39
C PRO A 46 -1.80 -19.28 -2.22
N GLN A 47 -2.82 -19.70 -1.49
CA GLN A 47 -2.65 -20.77 -0.49
C GLN A 47 -2.38 -22.08 -1.26
N SER A 48 -1.13 -22.28 -1.68
CA SER A 48 -0.69 -23.60 -2.13
C SER A 48 -0.63 -24.50 -0.91
N GLN A 49 -1.45 -25.53 -0.91
CA GLN A 49 -1.58 -26.48 0.19
C GLN A 49 -0.36 -27.39 0.38
N ASP A 50 0.61 -27.36 -0.54
CA ASP A 50 1.79 -28.21 -0.49
C ASP A 50 3.04 -27.43 -0.92
N GLY A 51 4.02 -27.32 -0.02
CA GLY A 51 5.34 -26.73 -0.28
C GLY A 51 6.22 -27.56 -1.25
N ALA A 52 5.62 -28.40 -2.08
CA ALA A 52 6.28 -29.17 -3.11
C ALA A 52 6.41 -28.42 -4.45
N ASP A 53 5.51 -27.45 -4.73
CA ASP A 53 5.51 -26.72 -5.99
C ASP A 53 6.67 -25.70 -6.09
N ASP A 54 7.07 -25.08 -5.00
CA ASP A 54 8.17 -24.10 -4.97
C ASP A 54 9.51 -24.67 -5.44
N LEU A 55 9.76 -25.97 -5.20
CA LEU A 55 11.02 -26.66 -5.60
C LEU A 55 11.04 -27.03 -7.07
N TYR A 56 9.87 -27.30 -7.68
CA TYR A 56 9.77 -27.63 -9.11
C TYR A 56 9.91 -26.42 -10.01
N ASP A 57 9.38 -25.27 -9.58
CA ASP A 57 9.43 -24.01 -10.34
C ASP A 57 10.85 -23.44 -10.41
N GLU A 58 11.64 -23.57 -9.34
CA GLU A 58 13.05 -23.15 -9.32
C GLU A 58 13.92 -23.98 -10.29
N VAL A 59 13.56 -25.25 -10.49
CA VAL A 59 14.29 -26.18 -11.39
C VAL A 59 13.95 -25.91 -12.87
N LEU A 60 12.72 -25.47 -13.17
CA LEU A 60 12.28 -25.22 -14.55
C LEU A 60 12.58 -23.80 -15.05
N GLY A 61 13.06 -22.90 -14.18
CA GLY A 61 13.40 -21.52 -14.57
C GLY A 61 12.19 -20.67 -15.00
N GLN A 62 10.96 -21.18 -14.85
CA GLN A 62 9.73 -20.45 -15.09
C GLN A 62 9.27 -19.81 -13.78
N ARG A 63 9.57 -18.53 -13.63
CA ARG A 63 9.07 -17.75 -12.49
C ARG A 63 7.58 -17.53 -12.70
N GLN A 64 6.77 -18.04 -11.78
CA GLN A 64 5.32 -17.83 -11.82
C GLN A 64 4.96 -16.36 -11.63
N PRO A 65 3.87 -15.88 -12.26
CA PRO A 65 3.36 -14.55 -12.00
C PRO A 65 3.01 -14.38 -10.51
N VAL A 66 3.32 -13.21 -9.97
CA VAL A 66 3.00 -12.85 -8.58
C VAL A 66 1.91 -11.81 -8.57
N SER A 67 0.83 -12.09 -7.83
CA SER A 67 -0.25 -11.13 -7.63
C SER A 67 0.05 -10.25 -6.42
N TYR A 68 -0.08 -8.94 -6.60
CA TYR A 68 0.04 -7.95 -5.55
C TYR A 68 -1.27 -7.20 -5.35
N ALA A 69 -1.70 -7.06 -4.10
CA ALA A 69 -2.66 -6.02 -3.76
C ALA A 69 -1.92 -4.68 -3.70
N VAL A 70 -2.45 -3.68 -4.39
CA VAL A 70 -1.95 -2.31 -4.37
C VAL A 70 -2.80 -1.49 -3.43
N GLY A 71 -2.17 -0.80 -2.49
CA GLY A 71 -2.85 0.03 -1.50
C GLY A 71 -2.18 1.39 -1.32
N VAL A 72 -2.82 2.22 -0.53
CA VAL A 72 -2.31 3.53 -0.11
C VAL A 72 -2.39 3.68 1.40
N ILE A 73 -1.35 4.22 2.00
CA ILE A 73 -1.32 4.57 3.43
C ILE A 73 -2.15 5.84 3.64
N TYR A 74 -3.22 5.75 4.46
CA TYR A 74 -4.11 6.88 4.71
C TYR A 74 -4.15 7.34 6.17
N ASN A 75 -3.53 6.60 7.09
CA ASN A 75 -3.42 6.99 8.49
C ASN A 75 -2.21 6.33 9.15
N THR A 76 -1.70 6.94 10.21
CA THR A 76 -0.63 6.37 11.04
C THR A 76 -0.95 6.61 12.52
N ILE A 77 -0.84 5.57 13.32
CA ILE A 77 -1.03 5.61 14.77
C ILE A 77 0.24 5.14 15.45
N LEU A 78 0.67 5.88 16.45
CA LEU A 78 1.77 5.50 17.33
C LEU A 78 1.17 4.81 18.55
N GLN A 79 1.53 3.56 18.78
CA GLN A 79 1.12 2.81 19.95
C GLN A 79 2.27 2.74 20.94
N ASN A 80 2.02 3.22 22.16
CA ASN A 80 2.95 3.12 23.27
C ASN A 80 2.18 2.62 24.52
N PRO A 81 2.26 1.32 24.85
CA PRO A 81 1.52 0.75 25.98
C PRO A 81 1.94 1.32 27.33
N ALA A 82 3.13 1.87 27.44
CA ALA A 82 3.57 2.54 28.66
C ALA A 82 2.82 3.86 28.93
N PHE A 83 2.19 4.44 27.90
CA PHE A 83 1.40 5.65 28.02
C PHE A 83 -0.02 5.30 28.48
N GLY A 84 -0.40 5.73 29.67
CA GLY A 84 -1.75 5.49 30.23
C GLY A 84 -1.79 4.54 31.43
N VAL A 85 -0.78 3.69 31.63
CA VAL A 85 -0.73 2.79 32.81
C VAL A 85 0.03 3.44 33.97
N LEU A 86 1.06 4.24 33.71
CA LEU A 86 1.96 4.84 34.73
C LEU A 86 2.19 6.35 34.50
N GLY A 87 1.44 6.98 33.59
CA GLY A 87 1.71 8.38 33.21
C GLY A 87 2.98 8.52 32.33
N PRO A 88 3.30 9.74 31.89
CA PRO A 88 4.51 9.97 31.10
C PRO A 88 5.73 9.61 31.91
N ARG A 89 6.41 8.52 31.56
CA ARG A 89 7.68 8.16 32.19
C ARG A 89 8.76 9.14 31.75
N LEU A 90 9.40 9.77 32.67
CA LEU A 90 10.59 10.61 32.45
C LEU A 90 11.88 9.78 32.42
N SER A 91 11.80 8.43 32.44
CA SER A 91 12.97 7.55 32.42
C SER A 91 13.58 7.45 31.02
N ASN A 92 14.89 7.47 30.94
CA ASN A 92 15.66 7.26 29.72
C ASN A 92 15.34 5.89 29.11
N GLU A 93 15.39 5.78 27.77
CA GLU A 93 15.18 4.52 27.05
C GLU A 93 16.02 3.36 27.60
N MET A 94 17.29 3.63 27.94
CA MET A 94 18.20 2.66 28.55
C MET A 94 17.69 2.05 29.87
N GLN A 95 16.91 2.79 30.68
CA GLN A 95 16.31 2.26 31.89
C GLN A 95 15.10 1.38 31.59
N VAL A 96 14.35 1.69 30.56
CA VAL A 96 13.20 0.88 30.12
C VAL A 96 13.68 -0.45 29.54
N GLU A 97 14.74 -0.44 28.72
CA GLU A 97 15.36 -1.66 28.18
C GLU A 97 15.89 -2.59 29.26
N LEU A 98 16.49 -2.04 30.33
CA LEU A 98 17.09 -2.83 31.41
C LEU A 98 16.05 -3.42 32.38
N PHE A 99 14.98 -2.68 32.68
CA PHE A 99 14.05 -3.07 33.75
C PHE A 99 12.69 -3.55 33.27
N SER A 100 12.36 -3.32 32.01
CA SER A 100 11.10 -3.73 31.40
C SER A 100 11.25 -3.86 29.88
N PRO A 101 12.05 -4.83 29.39
CA PRO A 101 12.29 -5.02 27.97
C PRO A 101 11.00 -5.26 27.17
N ASP A 102 10.00 -5.90 27.79
CA ASP A 102 8.70 -6.16 27.18
C ASP A 102 7.98 -4.88 26.73
N TYR A 103 8.15 -3.76 27.47
CA TYR A 103 7.52 -2.48 27.09
C TYR A 103 8.18 -1.80 25.88
N VAL A 104 9.43 -2.12 25.57
CA VAL A 104 10.12 -1.58 24.39
C VAL A 104 9.65 -2.30 23.14
N THR A 105 9.46 -3.61 23.24
CA THR A 105 8.93 -4.45 22.16
C THR A 105 7.47 -4.18 21.83
N GLU A 106 6.69 -3.62 22.76
CA GLU A 106 5.28 -3.29 22.52
C GLU A 106 5.06 -1.92 21.86
N ARG A 107 6.09 -1.08 21.71
CA ARG A 107 5.97 0.16 20.94
C ARG A 107 5.85 -0.17 19.46
N ALA A 108 4.76 0.28 18.86
CA ALA A 108 4.51 0.01 17.45
C ALA A 108 4.09 1.27 16.70
N ILE A 109 4.51 1.35 15.45
CA ILE A 109 3.96 2.27 14.47
C ILE A 109 2.99 1.45 13.62
N LEU A 110 1.72 1.81 13.67
CA LEU A 110 0.66 1.17 12.90
C LEU A 110 0.23 2.08 11.78
N THR A 111 0.30 1.60 10.54
CA THR A 111 -0.20 2.32 9.38
C THR A 111 -1.47 1.66 8.86
N TYR A 112 -2.46 2.47 8.51
CA TYR A 112 -3.69 2.02 7.89
C TYR A 112 -3.57 2.10 6.40
N ILE A 113 -3.84 0.99 5.74
CA ILE A 113 -3.72 0.82 4.29
C ILE A 113 -5.10 0.55 3.73
N MET A 114 -5.49 1.34 2.72
CA MET A 114 -6.65 1.04 1.89
C MET A 114 -6.19 0.39 0.59
N VAL A 115 -6.73 -0.78 0.29
CA VAL A 115 -6.46 -1.47 -0.98
C VAL A 115 -7.24 -0.79 -2.10
N LEU A 116 -6.55 -0.49 -3.19
CA LEU A 116 -7.05 0.23 -4.38
C LEU A 116 -7.29 -0.67 -5.57
N GLY A 117 -6.65 -1.86 -5.57
CA GLY A 117 -6.75 -2.81 -6.65
C GLY A 117 -5.71 -3.92 -6.55
N MET A 118 -5.56 -4.63 -7.66
CA MET A 118 -4.61 -5.73 -7.83
C MET A 118 -3.71 -5.48 -9.03
N MET A 119 -2.49 -5.96 -8.95
CA MET A 119 -1.53 -5.95 -10.05
C MET A 119 -0.83 -7.32 -10.12
N GLU A 120 -0.83 -7.92 -11.29
CA GLU A 120 -0.12 -9.16 -11.54
C GLU A 120 1.18 -8.86 -12.28
N VAL A 121 2.28 -9.36 -11.77
CA VAL A 121 3.60 -9.14 -12.35
C VAL A 121 4.35 -10.43 -12.57
N GLN A 122 5.17 -10.47 -13.61
CA GLN A 122 6.09 -11.56 -13.87
C GLN A 122 7.52 -11.08 -13.68
N PRO A 123 8.32 -11.75 -12.84
CA PRO A 123 9.73 -11.43 -12.72
C PRO A 123 10.48 -11.81 -13.98
N LEU A 124 11.17 -10.87 -14.60
CA LEU A 124 12.04 -11.08 -15.76
C LEU A 124 13.48 -11.41 -15.34
N ALA A 125 14.27 -11.92 -16.30
CA ALA A 125 15.70 -12.08 -16.11
C ALA A 125 16.35 -10.72 -15.86
N GLY A 126 17.15 -10.60 -14.76
CA GLY A 126 17.79 -9.34 -14.36
C GLY A 126 17.04 -8.56 -13.28
N GLY A 127 15.97 -9.13 -12.69
CA GLY A 127 15.27 -8.51 -11.56
C GLY A 127 14.24 -7.44 -11.94
N GLN A 128 14.00 -7.24 -13.24
CA GLN A 128 12.90 -6.40 -13.71
C GLN A 128 11.56 -7.10 -13.53
N LEU A 129 10.51 -6.31 -13.33
CA LEU A 129 9.14 -6.81 -13.22
C LEU A 129 8.35 -6.35 -14.45
N GLU A 130 7.67 -7.30 -15.10
CA GLU A 130 6.72 -7.02 -16.19
C GLU A 130 5.31 -7.08 -15.62
N VAL A 131 4.52 -6.04 -15.82
CA VAL A 131 3.12 -6.01 -15.41
C VAL A 131 2.29 -6.73 -16.46
N LEU A 132 1.62 -7.81 -16.06
CA LEU A 132 0.75 -8.63 -16.92
C LEU A 132 -0.68 -8.12 -16.90
N SER A 133 -1.19 -7.74 -15.71
CA SER A 133 -2.55 -7.25 -15.56
C SER A 133 -2.67 -6.23 -14.42
N VAL A 134 -3.62 -5.33 -14.54
CA VAL A 134 -4.00 -4.37 -13.48
C VAL A 134 -5.51 -4.33 -13.37
N MET A 135 -6.01 -4.45 -12.15
CA MET A 135 -7.43 -4.31 -11.82
C MET A 135 -7.59 -3.26 -10.73
N HIS A 136 -8.34 -2.21 -11.02
CA HIS A 136 -8.72 -1.22 -10.01
C HIS A 136 -10.04 -1.60 -9.34
N GLY A 137 -10.14 -1.36 -8.05
CA GLY A 137 -11.34 -1.63 -7.28
C GLY A 137 -11.11 -2.62 -6.14
N ILE A 138 -12.18 -3.25 -5.68
CA ILE A 138 -12.14 -4.17 -4.55
C ILE A 138 -11.62 -5.53 -5.03
N PRO A 139 -10.51 -6.05 -4.46
CA PRO A 139 -9.99 -7.36 -4.82
C PRO A 139 -10.94 -8.48 -4.41
N LEU A 140 -10.88 -9.61 -5.12
CA LEU A 140 -11.66 -10.80 -4.75
C LEU A 140 -11.07 -11.54 -3.54
N LEU A 141 -9.75 -11.50 -3.39
CA LEU A 141 -9.02 -12.20 -2.34
C LEU A 141 -8.66 -11.25 -1.21
N SER A 142 -8.80 -11.70 0.01
CA SER A 142 -8.30 -11.01 1.21
C SER A 142 -6.81 -11.25 1.38
N LEU A 143 -6.12 -10.29 1.99
CA LEU A 143 -4.74 -10.46 2.41
C LEU A 143 -4.65 -11.35 3.64
N SER A 144 -3.55 -12.07 3.75
CA SER A 144 -3.24 -12.89 4.93
C SER A 144 -2.56 -12.06 6.01
N LEU A 145 -2.68 -12.51 7.26
CA LEU A 145 -1.82 -12.01 8.35
C LEU A 145 -0.35 -12.28 8.01
N ASP A 146 0.52 -11.48 8.54
CA ASP A 146 1.97 -11.52 8.34
C ASP A 146 2.43 -11.31 6.89
N SER A 147 1.51 -10.96 5.96
CA SER A 147 1.91 -10.55 4.60
C SER A 147 2.78 -9.31 4.68
N GLU A 148 3.93 -9.35 4.02
CA GLU A 148 4.85 -8.21 3.95
C GLU A 148 4.28 -7.08 3.11
N VAL A 149 4.49 -5.87 3.60
CA VAL A 149 4.11 -4.62 2.94
C VAL A 149 5.36 -3.96 2.39
N GLU A 150 5.38 -3.70 1.09
CA GLU A 150 6.49 -3.04 0.40
C GLU A 150 6.06 -1.69 -0.17
N THR A 151 6.98 -0.73 -0.17
CA THR A 151 6.77 0.53 -0.88
C THR A 151 6.82 0.34 -2.38
N MET A 152 5.97 1.05 -3.12
CA MET A 152 6.06 1.15 -4.56
C MET A 152 6.94 2.33 -4.97
N ASP A 153 7.78 2.13 -5.97
CA ASP A 153 8.49 3.21 -6.65
C ASP A 153 7.58 3.94 -7.66
N ASP A 154 8.06 5.04 -8.20
CA ASP A 154 7.31 5.86 -9.14
C ASP A 154 6.98 5.12 -10.44
N GLU A 155 7.84 4.19 -10.87
CA GLU A 155 7.58 3.40 -12.07
C GLU A 155 6.46 2.40 -11.87
N MET A 156 6.44 1.68 -10.77
CA MET A 156 5.34 0.78 -10.43
C MET A 156 4.02 1.52 -10.26
N VAL A 157 4.05 2.73 -9.66
CA VAL A 157 2.86 3.59 -9.57
C VAL A 157 2.38 4.02 -10.96
N ARG A 158 3.31 4.33 -11.88
CA ARG A 158 2.94 4.61 -13.28
C ARG A 158 2.27 3.40 -13.94
N GLN A 159 2.88 2.22 -13.82
CA GLN A 159 2.35 0.99 -14.41
C GLN A 159 0.97 0.62 -13.86
N PHE A 160 0.72 0.85 -12.57
CA PHE A 160 -0.58 0.65 -11.97
C PHE A 160 -1.67 1.57 -12.54
N HIS A 161 -1.33 2.81 -12.91
CA HIS A 161 -2.30 3.79 -13.41
C HIS A 161 -2.35 3.93 -14.93
N TYR A 162 -1.33 3.44 -15.64
CA TYR A 162 -1.16 3.63 -17.08
C TYR A 162 -0.89 2.30 -17.75
N PHE A 163 -1.90 1.44 -17.66
CA PHE A 163 -1.78 0.09 -18.13
C PHE A 163 -2.42 -0.06 -19.52
N ARG A 164 -1.77 -0.86 -20.36
CA ARG A 164 -2.31 -1.30 -21.64
C ARG A 164 -2.85 -2.71 -21.47
N ASP A 165 -4.15 -2.92 -21.65
CA ASP A 165 -4.72 -4.27 -21.64
C ASP A 165 -4.18 -5.10 -22.81
N PRO A 166 -3.39 -6.15 -22.57
CA PRO A 166 -2.86 -6.99 -23.64
C PRO A 166 -3.94 -7.84 -24.31
N ALA A 167 -5.10 -8.06 -23.68
CA ALA A 167 -6.24 -8.78 -24.22
C ALA A 167 -7.15 -7.92 -25.09
N GLY A 168 -6.97 -6.61 -25.10
CA GLY A 168 -7.65 -5.69 -25.99
C GLY A 168 -7.23 -5.96 -27.44
N GLY A 169 -8.11 -6.59 -28.24
CA GLY A 169 -7.86 -7.03 -29.60
C GLY A 169 -7.16 -5.99 -30.48
N VAL A 170 -6.62 -6.43 -31.60
CA VAL A 170 -5.74 -5.77 -32.59
C VAL A 170 -6.18 -4.35 -33.04
N GLY A 171 -6.31 -3.45 -32.09
CA GLY A 171 -6.46 -2.02 -32.26
C GLY A 171 -5.61 -1.37 -31.18
N THR A 172 -4.59 -0.62 -31.62
CA THR A 172 -3.69 0.16 -30.77
C THR A 172 -4.49 1.08 -29.86
N GLN A 173 -5.02 0.56 -28.75
CA GLN A 173 -5.51 1.43 -27.68
C GLN A 173 -4.27 2.09 -27.06
N GLU A 174 -4.17 3.40 -27.27
CA GLU A 174 -3.19 4.18 -26.54
C GLU A 174 -3.41 3.98 -25.04
N PRO A 175 -2.35 3.77 -24.27
CA PRO A 175 -2.47 3.63 -22.84
C PRO A 175 -3.12 4.90 -22.27
N TYR A 176 -4.12 4.75 -21.41
CA TYR A 176 -4.84 5.86 -20.79
C TYR A 176 -4.69 5.83 -19.27
N LEU A 177 -4.76 7.01 -18.67
CA LEU A 177 -4.72 7.15 -17.21
C LEU A 177 -5.99 6.57 -16.60
N HIS A 178 -5.85 5.57 -15.74
CA HIS A 178 -6.94 4.89 -15.08
C HIS A 178 -6.91 5.14 -13.56
N MET A 179 -8.05 5.51 -12.99
CA MET A 179 -8.25 5.75 -11.56
C MET A 179 -9.58 5.15 -11.09
N GLY A 180 -9.88 3.93 -11.54
CA GLY A 180 -11.15 3.23 -11.27
C GLY A 180 -11.42 2.92 -9.79
N TYR A 181 -10.44 3.10 -8.92
CA TYR A 181 -10.57 2.92 -7.47
C TYR A 181 -11.18 4.15 -6.76
N ILE A 182 -11.22 5.33 -7.40
CA ILE A 182 -11.74 6.56 -6.74
C ILE A 182 -13.16 6.40 -6.21
N PRO A 183 -14.13 5.81 -6.94
CA PRO A 183 -15.48 5.62 -6.43
C PRO A 183 -15.55 4.84 -5.11
N HIS A 184 -14.73 3.81 -4.95
CA HIS A 184 -14.77 3.03 -3.70
C HIS A 184 -14.04 3.72 -2.54
N ILE A 185 -13.04 4.59 -2.81
CA ILE A 185 -12.47 5.44 -1.76
C ILE A 185 -13.54 6.41 -1.24
N ILE A 186 -14.26 7.06 -2.15
CA ILE A 186 -15.32 8.05 -1.81
C ILE A 186 -16.44 7.37 -1.01
N ALA A 187 -16.77 6.13 -1.32
CA ALA A 187 -17.81 5.37 -0.62
C ALA A 187 -17.45 5.02 0.84
N GLN A 188 -16.16 5.17 1.24
CA GLN A 188 -15.73 4.90 2.60
C GLN A 188 -15.90 6.14 3.49
N HIS A 189 -16.50 5.93 4.67
CA HIS A 189 -16.75 6.99 5.65
C HIS A 189 -15.53 7.18 6.57
N SER A 190 -14.52 7.91 6.10
CA SER A 190 -13.39 8.30 6.93
C SER A 190 -12.96 9.73 6.60
N SER A 191 -12.72 10.54 7.62
CA SER A 191 -12.33 11.95 7.48
C SER A 191 -11.00 12.18 6.76
N LEU A 192 -10.13 11.16 6.72
CA LEU A 192 -8.80 11.26 6.10
C LEU A 192 -8.80 10.85 4.63
N LEU A 193 -9.78 10.07 4.17
CA LEU A 193 -9.81 9.56 2.81
C LEU A 193 -9.94 10.65 1.73
N PRO A 194 -10.71 11.71 1.94
CA PRO A 194 -10.70 12.82 1.01
C PRO A 194 -9.33 13.46 0.84
N MET A 195 -8.59 13.61 1.94
CA MET A 195 -7.24 14.19 1.91
C MET A 195 -6.23 13.27 1.23
N VAL A 196 -6.34 11.95 1.46
CA VAL A 196 -5.46 10.99 0.76
C VAL A 196 -5.75 10.97 -0.73
N THR A 197 -7.02 11.11 -1.14
CA THR A 197 -7.38 11.20 -2.57
C THR A 197 -6.73 12.41 -3.23
N LEU A 198 -6.78 13.58 -2.59
CA LEU A 198 -6.07 14.76 -3.09
C LEU A 198 -4.56 14.51 -3.18
N ARG A 199 -3.97 13.85 -2.18
CA ARG A 199 -2.55 13.51 -2.17
C ARG A 199 -2.17 12.56 -3.30
N ILE A 200 -3.03 11.56 -3.59
CA ILE A 200 -2.87 10.68 -4.74
C ILE A 200 -2.85 11.49 -6.03
N ILE A 201 -3.84 12.40 -6.23
CA ILE A 201 -3.90 13.23 -7.44
C ILE A 201 -2.64 14.10 -7.57
N ASP A 202 -2.15 14.70 -6.48
CA ASP A 202 -0.88 15.47 -6.48
C ASP A 202 0.31 14.63 -6.94
N GLN A 203 0.36 13.38 -6.53
CA GLN A 203 1.41 12.46 -6.97
C GLN A 203 1.27 12.11 -8.45
N LEU A 204 0.05 11.85 -8.91
CA LEU A 204 -0.23 11.56 -10.32
C LEU A 204 0.05 12.76 -11.24
N GLU A 205 -0.23 14.00 -10.80
CA GLU A 205 0.14 15.22 -11.54
C GLU A 205 1.64 15.29 -11.80
N ARG A 206 2.48 14.85 -10.86
CA ARG A 206 3.94 14.79 -11.02
C ARG A 206 4.39 13.65 -11.93
N LEU A 207 3.72 12.50 -11.83
CA LEU A 207 4.07 11.30 -12.60
C LEU A 207 3.59 11.36 -14.05
N PHE A 208 2.49 12.08 -14.33
CA PHE A 208 1.83 12.16 -15.63
C PHE A 208 1.64 13.60 -16.08
N PRO A 209 2.72 14.34 -16.39
CA PRO A 209 2.64 15.74 -16.80
C PRO A 209 1.80 15.93 -18.07
N GLN A 210 1.70 14.92 -18.94
CA GLN A 210 0.86 14.95 -20.14
C GLN A 210 -0.64 14.96 -19.83
N HIS A 211 -1.07 14.56 -18.61
CA HIS A 211 -2.46 14.50 -18.16
C HIS A 211 -2.81 15.58 -17.13
N LEU A 212 -1.95 16.59 -16.93
CA LEU A 212 -2.15 17.65 -15.93
C LEU A 212 -3.51 18.35 -16.02
N ALA A 213 -3.96 18.64 -17.25
CA ALA A 213 -5.26 19.31 -17.45
C ALA A 213 -6.43 18.48 -16.90
N LEU A 214 -6.43 17.17 -17.19
CA LEU A 214 -7.44 16.23 -16.69
C LEU A 214 -7.38 16.10 -15.17
N LEU A 215 -6.19 15.86 -14.63
CA LEU A 215 -5.98 15.66 -13.19
C LEU A 215 -6.35 16.93 -12.39
N SER A 216 -6.02 18.12 -12.89
CA SER A 216 -6.37 19.39 -12.26
C SER A 216 -7.89 19.63 -12.24
N ILE A 217 -8.63 19.18 -13.27
CA ILE A 217 -10.10 19.24 -13.29
C ILE A 217 -10.68 18.31 -12.23
N VAL A 218 -10.22 17.05 -12.18
CA VAL A 218 -10.63 16.05 -11.20
C VAL A 218 -10.39 16.56 -9.79
N LYS A 219 -9.18 17.05 -9.52
CA LYS A 219 -8.77 17.61 -8.23
C LYS A 219 -9.65 18.78 -7.78
N ARG A 220 -9.94 19.71 -8.68
CA ARG A 220 -10.79 20.89 -8.39
C ARG A 220 -12.21 20.47 -8.09
N ASN A 221 -12.78 19.56 -8.89
CA ASN A 221 -14.15 19.06 -8.66
C ASN A 221 -14.21 18.33 -7.31
N PHE A 222 -13.25 17.49 -7.00
CA PHE A 222 -13.19 16.77 -5.74
C PHE A 222 -13.05 17.71 -4.53
N ALA A 223 -12.14 18.69 -4.60
CA ALA A 223 -11.96 19.70 -3.56
C ALA A 223 -13.21 20.58 -3.35
N TRP A 224 -13.99 20.82 -4.41
CA TRP A 224 -15.26 21.56 -4.31
C TRP A 224 -16.32 20.74 -3.56
N HIS A 225 -16.48 19.44 -3.86
CA HIS A 225 -17.42 18.57 -3.15
C HIS A 225 -17.11 18.51 -1.65
N LEU A 226 -15.84 18.42 -1.28
CA LEU A 226 -15.44 18.42 0.13
C LEU A 226 -15.85 19.71 0.86
N LYS A 227 -15.74 20.87 0.20
CA LYS A 227 -16.16 22.14 0.81
C LYS A 227 -17.66 22.23 1.03
N VAL A 228 -18.45 21.68 0.12
CA VAL A 228 -19.91 21.70 0.23
C VAL A 228 -20.39 20.79 1.35
N GLU A 229 -19.82 19.59 1.49
CA GLU A 229 -20.17 18.65 2.56
C GLU A 229 -19.79 19.14 3.97
N THR A 230 -18.75 19.98 4.10
CA THR A 230 -18.36 20.56 5.41
C THR A 230 -19.13 21.79 5.80
N THR A 231 -19.97 22.36 4.91
CA THR A 231 -20.71 23.61 5.15
C THR A 231 -22.23 23.37 5.30
N GLY A 232 -22.72 22.16 5.13
CA GLY A 232 -24.12 21.74 5.32
C GLY A 232 -24.27 20.89 6.58
#